data_acac17b44c48b08d44f5f858141004d9
#
_entry.id   acac17b44c48b08d44f5f858141004d9
#
_cell.length_a   1.000
_cell.length_b   1.000
_cell.length_c   1.000
_cell.angle_alpha   90.00
_cell.angle_beta   90.00
_cell.angle_gamma   90.00
#
_symmetry.space_group_name_H-M   'P 1'
#
loop_
_entity.id
_entity.type
_entity.pdbx_description
1 polymer ?
#
loop_
_entity_poly.entity_id
_entity_poly.type
_entity_poly.pdbx_seq_one_letter_code
_entity_poly.pdbx_strand_id
1 'polypeptide(L)'
;MTKACYVGVAGKARKVKKIYTGVANKARKVKKAYVGVGGVARPFFSAESKLSYYGTVTPLDDGRAYFQATSVGGYGLFGGGYAGKILSTVDAYSTSLVHSTPTSLSEVRYDLAATTVGNYALFGGGHTTDSTTEDDIFLPTVDAYSTSLVRNTPTELGERRAVLAATTVGNYGLFGGGYLILKNMSYISFPTVDAYSASLVRSTPASLSEAKYGLAATTVGDFGLFGGGNDRYHEASSVVDAYSATLVRSTPTALSEARNNLAATSVGGYALFGGGNGSDTVNAYSTTLVRSTPSVLSEERHNMAATTVGDYGLFGGGGFLRETQFSSTVDAYSSTLVRSTPTGLSFSRGGLAATTVGNYGLFGGGTNYNAYYITVDAYTVDGGG
;
A
#
# COMPACT_ATOMS: atom_id res chain seq x y z
N MET A 1 24.57 -0.73 11.21
CA MET A 1 24.78 0.36 12.20
C MET A 1 25.33 1.57 11.45
N THR A 2 24.53 2.63 11.29
CA THR A 2 24.99 3.90 10.72
C THR A 2 25.93 4.55 11.73
N LYS A 3 27.21 4.63 11.43
CA LYS A 3 28.20 5.29 12.31
C LYS A 3 27.89 6.80 12.29
N ALA A 4 27.57 7.36 13.44
CA ALA A 4 27.36 8.80 13.56
C ALA A 4 28.65 9.56 13.28
N CYS A 5 28.57 10.68 12.55
CA CYS A 5 29.69 11.59 12.34
C CYS A 5 29.81 12.54 13.52
N TYR A 6 31.03 12.72 14.03
CA TYR A 6 31.31 13.64 15.12
C TYR A 6 32.36 14.68 14.68
N VAL A 7 32.23 15.89 15.18
CA VAL A 7 33.24 16.95 15.03
C VAL A 7 33.74 17.37 16.43
N GLY A 8 35.04 17.58 16.56
CA GLY A 8 35.63 18.09 17.78
C GLY A 8 35.38 19.58 17.92
N VAL A 9 34.72 20.02 18.99
CA VAL A 9 34.52 21.43 19.32
C VAL A 9 34.90 21.63 20.77
N ALA A 10 35.91 22.48 21.03
CA ALA A 10 36.42 22.78 22.36
C ALA A 10 36.75 21.49 23.16
N GLY A 11 37.46 20.56 22.54
CA GLY A 11 37.90 19.30 23.16
C GLY A 11 36.79 18.25 23.40
N LYS A 12 35.56 18.50 22.95
CA LYS A 12 34.43 17.56 23.07
C LYS A 12 33.95 17.08 21.68
N ALA A 13 33.72 15.78 21.52
CA ALA A 13 33.11 15.23 20.32
C ALA A 13 31.60 15.58 20.29
N ARG A 14 31.15 16.28 19.24
CA ARG A 14 29.73 16.60 19.03
C ARG A 14 29.20 15.90 17.79
N LYS A 15 28.04 15.25 17.90
CA LYS A 15 27.36 14.59 16.77
C LYS A 15 26.97 15.63 15.71
N VAL A 16 27.39 15.39 14.46
CA VAL A 16 27.03 16.25 13.32
C VAL A 16 25.61 15.91 12.90
N LYS A 17 24.71 16.88 12.98
CA LYS A 17 23.29 16.73 12.57
C LYS A 17 23.05 17.16 11.12
N LYS A 18 23.82 18.11 10.60
CA LYS A 18 23.69 18.65 9.23
C LYS A 18 25.05 19.02 8.67
N ILE A 19 25.27 18.71 7.40
CA ILE A 19 26.45 19.13 6.62
C ILE A 19 25.93 19.94 5.43
N TYR A 20 26.61 21.05 5.12
CA TYR A 20 26.33 21.87 3.95
C TYR A 20 27.55 21.92 3.04
N THR A 21 27.33 21.97 1.73
CA THR A 21 28.35 22.23 0.72
C THR A 21 27.97 23.48 -0.07
N GLY A 22 28.93 24.30 -0.40
CA GLY A 22 28.75 25.48 -1.25
C GLY A 22 28.72 25.06 -2.72
N VAL A 23 27.64 25.37 -3.43
CA VAL A 23 27.53 25.18 -4.88
C VAL A 23 26.93 26.44 -5.49
N ALA A 24 27.65 27.06 -6.41
CA ALA A 24 27.24 28.29 -7.07
C ALA A 24 26.84 29.42 -6.08
N ASN A 25 27.67 29.67 -5.06
CA ASN A 25 27.46 30.64 -3.98
C ASN A 25 26.23 30.42 -3.10
N LYS A 26 25.64 29.20 -3.11
CA LYS A 26 24.54 28.81 -2.22
C LYS A 26 24.97 27.64 -1.35
N ALA A 27 24.63 27.67 -0.05
CA ALA A 27 24.83 26.55 0.86
C ALA A 27 23.76 25.50 0.58
N ARG A 28 24.16 24.28 0.17
CA ARG A 28 23.27 23.14 -0.06
C ARG A 28 23.49 22.09 1.03
N LYS A 29 22.40 21.62 1.61
CA LYS A 29 22.44 20.56 2.62
C LYS A 29 22.90 19.23 2.00
N VAL A 30 23.90 18.60 2.62
CA VAL A 30 24.39 17.28 2.21
C VAL A 30 23.45 16.21 2.80
N LYS A 31 22.84 15.40 1.94
CA LYS A 31 21.96 14.30 2.36
C LYS A 31 22.75 13.05 2.76
N LYS A 32 23.79 12.72 2.00
CA LYS A 32 24.70 11.57 2.28
C LYS A 32 26.13 11.98 1.96
N ALA A 33 27.07 11.53 2.80
CA ALA A 33 28.50 11.67 2.53
C ALA A 33 29.20 10.32 2.68
N TYR A 34 30.15 10.04 1.81
CA TYR A 34 30.82 8.77 1.70
C TYR A 34 32.33 8.96 1.88
N VAL A 35 33.00 7.96 2.44
CA VAL A 35 34.45 7.85 2.48
C VAL A 35 34.89 6.61 1.70
N GLY A 36 35.92 6.75 0.89
CA GLY A 36 36.54 5.60 0.18
C GLY A 36 37.39 4.77 1.15
N VAL A 37 37.08 3.49 1.28
CA VAL A 37 37.90 2.54 2.04
C VAL A 37 38.08 1.31 1.20
N GLY A 38 39.35 1.01 0.81
CA GLY A 38 39.69 -0.15 -0.03
C GLY A 38 38.99 -0.11 -1.40
N GLY A 39 38.85 1.06 -2.05
CA GLY A 39 38.17 1.22 -3.35
C GLY A 39 36.65 1.19 -3.31
N VAL A 40 36.04 1.03 -2.13
CA VAL A 40 34.57 1.00 -1.95
C VAL A 40 34.11 2.26 -1.23
N ALA A 41 33.09 2.96 -1.80
CA ALA A 41 32.45 4.12 -1.16
C ALA A 41 31.60 3.65 0.03
N ARG A 42 31.96 4.08 1.25
CA ARG A 42 31.22 3.75 2.47
C ARG A 42 30.56 5.03 3.04
N PRO A 43 29.25 4.98 3.38
CA PRO A 43 28.58 6.14 3.93
C PRO A 43 29.13 6.45 5.34
N PHE A 44 29.48 7.69 5.60
CA PHE A 44 29.89 8.18 6.92
C PHE A 44 28.95 9.23 7.51
N PHE A 45 28.07 9.80 6.69
CA PHE A 45 27.04 10.74 7.11
C PHE A 45 25.78 10.47 6.29
N SER A 46 24.65 10.37 6.96
CA SER A 46 23.32 10.48 6.36
C SER A 46 22.49 11.39 7.26
N ALA A 47 21.86 12.41 6.69
CA ALA A 47 20.87 13.17 7.42
C ALA A 47 19.68 12.23 7.73
N GLU A 48 19.29 12.11 9.00
CA GLU A 48 18.07 11.38 9.34
C GLU A 48 16.90 12.13 8.69
N SER A 49 16.16 11.46 7.80
CA SER A 49 14.88 11.96 7.35
C SER A 49 13.90 11.90 8.53
N LYS A 50 13.15 12.96 8.76
CA LYS A 50 12.14 12.99 9.81
C LYS A 50 10.77 12.94 9.17
N LEU A 51 10.00 11.91 9.52
CA LEU A 51 8.60 11.82 9.15
C LEU A 51 7.81 12.93 9.85
N SER A 52 6.94 13.61 9.13
CA SER A 52 6.03 14.63 9.66
C SER A 52 4.66 14.54 9.00
N TYR A 53 3.64 14.87 9.76
CA TYR A 53 2.30 15.10 9.22
C TYR A 53 2.30 16.45 8.49
N TYR A 54 1.97 16.42 7.20
CA TYR A 54 1.93 17.62 6.35
C TYR A 54 0.63 18.42 6.56
N GLY A 55 -0.47 17.71 6.85
CA GLY A 55 -1.82 18.25 6.99
C GLY A 55 -2.79 17.60 6.02
N THR A 56 -4.00 18.13 5.94
CA THR A 56 -4.98 17.74 4.93
C THR A 56 -4.72 18.48 3.63
N VAL A 57 -4.98 17.82 2.50
CA VAL A 57 -4.87 18.40 1.16
C VAL A 57 -6.28 18.53 0.55
N THR A 58 -6.37 19.02 -0.70
CA THR A 58 -7.65 19.09 -1.42
C THR A 58 -8.40 17.77 -1.26
N PRO A 59 -9.67 17.77 -0.83
CA PRO A 59 -10.42 16.55 -0.59
C PRO A 59 -10.73 15.78 -1.89
N LEU A 60 -11.15 14.51 -1.75
CA LEU A 60 -11.77 13.73 -2.82
C LEU A 60 -13.09 14.39 -3.26
N ASP A 61 -13.51 14.17 -4.49
CA ASP A 61 -14.79 14.68 -4.99
C ASP A 61 -15.98 14.03 -4.28
N ASP A 62 -15.90 12.72 -3.99
CA ASP A 62 -16.92 11.96 -3.26
C ASP A 62 -16.32 11.34 -1.98
N GLY A 63 -17.01 11.45 -0.85
CA GLY A 63 -16.70 10.70 0.37
C GLY A 63 -16.98 9.22 0.14
N ARG A 64 -16.00 8.32 0.42
CA ARG A 64 -16.12 6.90 0.08
C ARG A 64 -15.20 5.99 0.88
N ALA A 65 -15.57 4.72 0.96
CA ALA A 65 -14.79 3.65 1.57
C ALA A 65 -14.68 2.45 0.61
N TYR A 66 -13.85 1.46 0.94
CA TYR A 66 -13.68 0.21 0.20
C TYR A 66 -13.26 0.41 -1.27
N PHE A 67 -12.44 1.40 -1.50
CA PHE A 67 -11.82 1.74 -2.78
C PHE A 67 -10.32 1.48 -2.71
N GLN A 68 -9.62 1.66 -3.83
CA GLN A 68 -8.18 1.42 -3.85
C GLN A 68 -7.40 2.63 -4.39
N ALA A 69 -6.11 2.62 -4.06
CA ALA A 69 -5.20 3.64 -4.53
C ALA A 69 -3.89 3.03 -5.03
N THR A 70 -3.32 3.67 -6.04
CA THR A 70 -2.00 3.34 -6.59
C THR A 70 -1.39 4.59 -7.22
N SER A 71 -0.16 4.50 -7.71
CA SER A 71 0.52 5.66 -8.30
C SER A 71 1.02 5.38 -9.71
N VAL A 72 1.09 6.40 -10.56
CA VAL A 72 1.69 6.31 -11.90
C VAL A 72 2.19 7.68 -12.36
N GLY A 73 3.37 7.74 -12.94
CA GLY A 73 3.88 8.92 -13.66
C GLY A 73 3.88 10.23 -12.87
N GLY A 74 4.03 10.17 -11.55
CA GLY A 74 3.98 11.36 -10.69
C GLY A 74 2.57 11.72 -10.20
N TYR A 75 1.60 10.81 -10.36
CA TYR A 75 0.26 10.93 -9.81
C TYR A 75 -0.04 9.79 -8.82
N GLY A 76 -0.72 10.12 -7.71
CA GLY A 76 -1.40 9.16 -6.85
C GLY A 76 -2.88 9.14 -7.22
N LEU A 77 -3.43 7.97 -7.54
CA LEU A 77 -4.82 7.80 -7.97
C LEU A 77 -5.62 7.04 -6.90
N PHE A 78 -6.86 7.48 -6.70
CA PHE A 78 -7.85 6.87 -5.83
C PHE A 78 -9.09 6.52 -6.68
N GLY A 79 -9.47 5.25 -6.79
CA GLY A 79 -10.51 4.83 -7.73
C GLY A 79 -11.59 3.93 -7.15
N GLY A 80 -12.85 4.14 -7.57
CA GLY A 80 -14.03 3.38 -7.18
C GLY A 80 -14.52 3.66 -5.77
N GLY A 81 -15.21 2.70 -5.16
CA GLY A 81 -15.63 2.74 -3.76
C GLY A 81 -17.14 2.80 -3.54
N TYR A 82 -17.51 2.88 -2.27
CA TYR A 82 -18.89 2.90 -1.81
C TYR A 82 -19.16 4.12 -0.89
N ALA A 83 -20.29 4.79 -1.10
CA ALA A 83 -20.74 5.96 -0.36
C ALA A 83 -22.27 5.99 -0.18
N GLY A 84 -22.88 4.87 0.21
CA GLY A 84 -24.32 4.68 0.12
C GLY A 84 -24.78 4.41 -1.33
N LYS A 85 -23.93 4.66 -2.30
CA LYS A 85 -24.00 4.26 -3.71
C LYS A 85 -22.63 3.78 -4.16
N ILE A 86 -22.58 2.94 -5.17
CA ILE A 86 -21.30 2.46 -5.72
C ILE A 86 -20.77 3.49 -6.72
N LEU A 87 -19.46 3.74 -6.69
CA LEU A 87 -18.81 4.81 -7.44
C LEU A 87 -17.83 4.27 -8.48
N SER A 88 -17.66 5.05 -9.55
CA SER A 88 -16.60 4.88 -10.54
C SER A 88 -15.61 6.06 -10.55
N THR A 89 -15.81 7.06 -9.71
CA THR A 89 -14.97 8.26 -9.64
C THR A 89 -13.50 7.91 -9.42
N VAL A 90 -12.61 8.62 -10.10
CA VAL A 90 -11.17 8.55 -9.89
C VAL A 90 -10.66 9.95 -9.56
N ASP A 91 -9.99 10.09 -8.42
CA ASP A 91 -9.28 11.29 -8.02
C ASP A 91 -7.78 11.08 -8.22
N ALA A 92 -7.09 12.09 -8.72
CA ALA A 92 -5.66 12.08 -8.95
C ALA A 92 -4.99 13.27 -8.26
N TYR A 93 -3.87 13.02 -7.61
CA TYR A 93 -3.04 14.03 -6.97
C TYR A 93 -1.65 14.02 -7.60
N SER A 94 -1.19 15.18 -8.07
CA SER A 94 0.17 15.33 -8.60
C SER A 94 1.23 15.36 -7.50
N THR A 95 2.51 15.32 -7.87
CA THR A 95 3.64 15.49 -6.92
C THR A 95 3.66 16.84 -6.21
N SER A 96 2.91 17.84 -6.69
CA SER A 96 2.68 19.13 -6.04
C SER A 96 1.34 19.19 -5.30
N LEU A 97 0.67 18.04 -5.10
CA LEU A 97 -0.62 17.88 -4.43
C LEU A 97 -1.79 18.63 -5.11
N VAL A 98 -1.64 18.93 -6.41
CA VAL A 98 -2.76 19.46 -7.20
C VAL A 98 -3.72 18.30 -7.51
N HIS A 99 -4.98 18.48 -7.12
CA HIS A 99 -6.07 17.53 -7.35
C HIS A 99 -6.67 17.69 -8.75
N SER A 100 -7.07 16.58 -9.35
CA SER A 100 -7.81 16.50 -10.62
C SER A 100 -8.63 15.22 -10.67
N THR A 101 -9.67 15.20 -11.50
CA THR A 101 -10.56 14.06 -11.73
C THR A 101 -10.42 13.59 -13.18
N PRO A 102 -9.57 12.58 -13.45
CA PRO A 102 -9.50 11.96 -14.78
C PRO A 102 -10.78 11.17 -15.09
N THR A 103 -10.86 10.62 -16.32
CA THR A 103 -11.98 9.75 -16.71
C THR A 103 -12.22 8.68 -15.66
N SER A 104 -13.47 8.51 -15.22
CA SER A 104 -13.88 7.50 -14.23
C SER A 104 -13.53 6.07 -14.68
N LEU A 105 -13.55 5.10 -13.74
CA LEU A 105 -13.52 3.67 -14.07
C LEU A 105 -14.62 3.32 -15.07
N SER A 106 -14.43 2.27 -15.85
CA SER A 106 -15.42 1.82 -16.83
C SER A 106 -16.75 1.38 -16.22
N GLU A 107 -16.72 0.94 -14.97
CA GLU A 107 -17.88 0.47 -14.22
C GLU A 107 -17.81 0.95 -12.76
N VAL A 108 -18.97 1.20 -12.15
CA VAL A 108 -19.07 1.46 -10.72
C VAL A 108 -18.72 0.18 -9.95
N ARG A 109 -17.80 0.28 -8.97
CA ARG A 109 -17.35 -0.90 -8.20
C ARG A 109 -16.59 -0.55 -6.93
N TYR A 110 -16.63 -1.44 -5.96
CA TYR A 110 -15.87 -1.38 -4.72
C TYR A 110 -15.21 -2.73 -4.41
N ASP A 111 -14.39 -2.83 -3.37
CA ASP A 111 -13.60 -4.02 -3.03
C ASP A 111 -12.72 -4.54 -4.18
N LEU A 112 -12.26 -3.63 -5.01
CA LEU A 112 -11.31 -3.85 -6.10
C LEU A 112 -9.88 -3.86 -5.56
N ALA A 113 -8.90 -4.26 -6.38
CA ALA A 113 -7.48 -4.11 -6.08
C ALA A 113 -6.80 -3.14 -7.05
N ALA A 114 -5.67 -2.56 -6.63
CA ALA A 114 -4.90 -1.67 -7.49
C ALA A 114 -3.40 -1.91 -7.37
N THR A 115 -2.69 -1.76 -8.48
CA THR A 115 -1.23 -1.85 -8.55
C THR A 115 -0.69 -1.04 -9.72
N THR A 116 0.63 -0.92 -9.82
CA THR A 116 1.29 -0.23 -10.92
C THR A 116 2.11 -1.23 -11.73
N VAL A 117 2.16 -1.08 -13.05
CA VAL A 117 3.11 -1.80 -13.90
C VAL A 117 3.61 -0.88 -15.01
N GLY A 118 4.93 -0.74 -15.12
CA GLY A 118 5.53 0.17 -16.10
C GLY A 118 4.95 1.57 -16.00
N ASN A 119 4.30 2.04 -17.05
CA ASN A 119 3.69 3.37 -17.14
C ASN A 119 2.18 3.36 -16.89
N TYR A 120 1.64 2.35 -16.22
CA TYR A 120 0.20 2.20 -15.98
C TYR A 120 -0.13 1.94 -14.52
N ALA A 121 -1.14 2.65 -14.01
CA ALA A 121 -1.87 2.31 -12.79
C ALA A 121 -3.04 1.41 -13.16
N LEU A 122 -3.15 0.23 -12.57
CA LEU A 122 -4.19 -0.75 -12.83
C LEU A 122 -5.17 -0.82 -11.67
N PHE A 123 -6.47 -0.84 -11.99
CA PHE A 123 -7.56 -1.13 -11.06
C PHE A 123 -8.29 -2.36 -11.56
N GLY A 124 -8.34 -3.45 -10.79
CA GLY A 124 -8.88 -4.72 -11.25
C GLY A 124 -9.85 -5.38 -10.27
N GLY A 125 -10.86 -6.06 -10.83
CA GLY A 125 -11.88 -6.77 -10.07
C GLY A 125 -12.84 -5.86 -9.32
N GLY A 126 -13.37 -6.35 -8.20
CA GLY A 126 -14.39 -5.70 -7.41
C GLY A 126 -15.78 -6.20 -7.70
N HIS A 127 -16.78 -5.59 -7.11
CA HIS A 127 -18.18 -5.91 -7.38
C HIS A 127 -19.06 -4.65 -7.39
N THR A 128 -20.22 -4.79 -7.99
CA THR A 128 -21.33 -3.84 -8.00
C THR A 128 -22.61 -4.57 -7.61
N THR A 129 -23.72 -3.86 -7.47
CA THR A 129 -25.03 -4.45 -7.24
C THR A 129 -25.95 -4.21 -8.42
N ASP A 130 -26.78 -5.17 -8.76
CA ASP A 130 -27.86 -5.01 -9.73
C ASP A 130 -28.91 -4.06 -9.12
N SER A 131 -29.26 -2.99 -9.83
CA SER A 131 -30.22 -1.98 -9.36
C SER A 131 -31.66 -2.50 -9.27
N THR A 132 -31.96 -3.67 -9.84
CA THR A 132 -33.31 -4.25 -9.88
C THR A 132 -33.48 -5.42 -8.92
N THR A 133 -32.45 -6.24 -8.71
CA THR A 133 -32.48 -7.46 -7.88
C THR A 133 -31.73 -7.29 -6.57
N GLU A 134 -30.93 -6.25 -6.44
CA GLU A 134 -29.98 -6.02 -5.33
C GLU A 134 -28.92 -7.13 -5.19
N ASP A 135 -28.78 -8.02 -6.22
CA ASP A 135 -27.76 -9.07 -6.24
C ASP A 135 -26.36 -8.49 -6.48
N ASP A 136 -25.35 -9.05 -5.82
CA ASP A 136 -23.96 -8.72 -6.08
C ASP A 136 -23.49 -9.21 -7.45
N ILE A 137 -22.96 -8.32 -8.26
CA ILE A 137 -22.33 -8.62 -9.57
C ILE A 137 -20.82 -8.48 -9.41
N PHE A 138 -20.10 -9.59 -9.37
CA PHE A 138 -18.64 -9.61 -9.34
C PHE A 138 -18.07 -9.35 -10.74
N LEU A 139 -17.00 -8.54 -10.81
CA LEU A 139 -16.47 -8.01 -12.04
C LEU A 139 -15.06 -8.55 -12.32
N PRO A 140 -14.76 -8.94 -13.58
CA PRO A 140 -13.41 -9.26 -14.02
C PRO A 140 -12.67 -8.04 -14.58
N THR A 141 -13.34 -6.91 -14.73
CA THR A 141 -12.88 -5.71 -15.45
C THR A 141 -11.59 -5.15 -14.88
N VAL A 142 -10.69 -4.72 -15.75
CA VAL A 142 -9.47 -4.00 -15.42
C VAL A 142 -9.45 -2.66 -16.16
N ASP A 143 -9.26 -1.57 -15.42
CA ASP A 143 -8.96 -0.25 -15.97
C ASP A 143 -7.49 0.09 -15.78
N ALA A 144 -6.85 0.63 -16.79
CA ALA A 144 -5.45 1.03 -16.80
C ALA A 144 -5.33 2.53 -17.13
N TYR A 145 -4.69 3.30 -16.23
CA TYR A 145 -4.42 4.73 -16.45
C TYR A 145 -2.95 4.93 -16.79
N SER A 146 -2.68 5.57 -17.91
CA SER A 146 -1.33 5.94 -18.33
C SER A 146 -0.75 7.06 -17.45
N THR A 147 0.54 7.38 -17.63
CA THR A 147 1.21 8.53 -17.01
C THR A 147 0.60 9.89 -17.38
N SER A 148 -0.20 9.96 -18.44
CA SER A 148 -0.99 11.14 -18.83
C SER A 148 -2.46 11.05 -18.39
N LEU A 149 -2.79 10.12 -17.51
CA LEU A 149 -4.12 9.87 -16.95
C LEU A 149 -5.19 9.47 -18.01
N VAL A 150 -4.76 8.96 -19.17
CA VAL A 150 -5.66 8.38 -20.17
C VAL A 150 -6.01 6.97 -19.75
N ARG A 151 -7.32 6.67 -19.65
CA ARG A 151 -7.84 5.35 -19.33
C ARG A 151 -7.87 4.44 -20.55
N ASN A 152 -7.44 3.18 -20.36
CA ASN A 152 -7.62 2.05 -21.25
C ASN A 152 -8.26 0.89 -20.47
N THR A 153 -8.91 -0.02 -21.16
CA THR A 153 -9.46 -1.26 -20.62
C THR A 153 -8.72 -2.45 -21.25
N PRO A 154 -7.65 -2.97 -20.63
CA PRO A 154 -6.95 -4.15 -21.13
C PRO A 154 -7.80 -5.42 -20.97
N THR A 155 -7.26 -6.58 -21.38
CA THR A 155 -7.91 -7.87 -21.17
C THR A 155 -8.30 -8.04 -19.68
N GLU A 156 -9.52 -8.47 -19.43
CA GLU A 156 -10.08 -8.70 -18.09
C GLU A 156 -9.30 -9.76 -17.31
N LEU A 157 -9.49 -9.81 -15.98
CA LEU A 157 -9.03 -10.91 -15.12
C LEU A 157 -9.60 -12.25 -15.63
N GLY A 158 -8.91 -13.35 -15.34
CA GLY A 158 -9.38 -14.70 -15.71
C GLY A 158 -10.71 -15.07 -15.08
N GLU A 159 -11.03 -14.47 -13.94
CA GLU A 159 -12.23 -14.73 -13.16
C GLU A 159 -12.76 -13.44 -12.53
N ARG A 160 -14.08 -13.30 -12.48
CA ARG A 160 -14.76 -12.24 -11.75
C ARG A 160 -14.60 -12.44 -10.25
N ARG A 161 -14.12 -11.44 -9.53
CA ARG A 161 -13.84 -11.57 -8.09
C ARG A 161 -13.63 -10.22 -7.39
N ALA A 162 -13.93 -10.17 -6.11
CA ALA A 162 -13.73 -9.02 -5.25
C ALA A 162 -12.81 -9.38 -4.06
N VAL A 163 -12.39 -8.39 -3.29
CA VAL A 163 -11.55 -8.54 -2.07
C VAL A 163 -10.25 -9.33 -2.37
N LEU A 164 -9.72 -9.11 -3.56
CA LEU A 164 -8.43 -9.61 -4.02
C LEU A 164 -7.33 -8.62 -3.61
N ALA A 165 -6.08 -9.05 -3.68
CA ALA A 165 -4.92 -8.19 -3.45
C ALA A 165 -4.11 -7.99 -4.74
N ALA A 166 -3.35 -6.90 -4.81
CA ALA A 166 -2.48 -6.64 -5.94
C ALA A 166 -1.13 -6.08 -5.51
N THR A 167 -0.09 -6.41 -6.27
CA THR A 167 1.27 -5.91 -6.07
C THR A 167 2.05 -5.92 -7.37
N THR A 168 3.19 -5.26 -7.39
CA THR A 168 4.10 -5.23 -8.54
C THR A 168 5.33 -6.10 -8.26
N VAL A 169 5.81 -6.83 -9.26
CA VAL A 169 7.13 -7.48 -9.22
C VAL A 169 7.80 -7.42 -10.57
N GLY A 170 9.03 -6.93 -10.62
CA GLY A 170 9.73 -6.71 -11.88
C GLY A 170 8.91 -5.88 -12.87
N ASN A 171 8.59 -6.45 -14.03
CA ASN A 171 7.79 -5.81 -15.07
C ASN A 171 6.31 -6.28 -15.08
N TYR A 172 5.81 -6.80 -13.96
CA TYR A 172 4.46 -7.34 -13.86
C TYR A 172 3.67 -6.71 -12.72
N GLY A 173 2.40 -6.34 -12.99
CA GLY A 173 1.39 -6.09 -11.98
C GLY A 173 0.58 -7.36 -11.74
N LEU A 174 0.53 -7.84 -10.51
CA LEU A 174 -0.13 -9.10 -10.12
C LEU A 174 -1.43 -8.81 -9.39
N PHE A 175 -2.49 -9.56 -9.72
CA PHE A 175 -3.75 -9.62 -8.99
C PHE A 175 -3.96 -11.04 -8.50
N GLY A 176 -4.06 -11.25 -7.17
CA GLY A 176 -4.13 -12.58 -6.58
C GLY A 176 -5.26 -12.75 -5.58
N GLY A 177 -5.83 -13.95 -5.54
CA GLY A 177 -6.91 -14.29 -4.61
C GLY A 177 -8.25 -13.65 -4.96
N GLY A 178 -9.06 -13.46 -3.93
CA GLY A 178 -10.41 -12.90 -4.06
C GLY A 178 -11.50 -13.95 -3.93
N TYR A 179 -12.74 -13.50 -3.93
CA TYR A 179 -13.92 -14.36 -3.84
C TYR A 179 -15.06 -13.87 -4.72
N LEU A 180 -16.06 -14.74 -4.89
CA LEU A 180 -17.41 -14.38 -5.32
C LEU A 180 -18.46 -15.10 -4.47
N ILE A 181 -19.67 -14.58 -4.48
CA ILE A 181 -20.84 -15.21 -3.86
C ILE A 181 -21.75 -15.71 -4.98
N LEU A 182 -22.16 -16.96 -4.90
CA LEU A 182 -23.16 -17.55 -5.79
C LEU A 182 -24.59 -17.18 -5.37
N LYS A 183 -25.57 -17.31 -6.25
CA LYS A 183 -27.00 -17.06 -5.96
C LYS A 183 -27.54 -17.89 -4.80
N ASN A 184 -26.94 -19.04 -4.49
CA ASN A 184 -27.28 -19.87 -3.32
C ASN A 184 -26.55 -19.43 -2.04
N MET A 185 -25.96 -18.23 -2.03
CA MET A 185 -25.17 -17.66 -0.93
C MET A 185 -23.88 -18.44 -0.57
N SER A 186 -23.42 -19.33 -1.45
CA SER A 186 -22.15 -20.03 -1.25
C SER A 186 -20.96 -19.16 -1.69
N TYR A 187 -19.94 -19.12 -0.85
CA TYR A 187 -18.68 -18.43 -1.13
C TYR A 187 -17.75 -19.34 -1.95
N ILE A 188 -17.15 -18.75 -2.99
CA ILE A 188 -16.05 -19.36 -3.72
C ILE A 188 -14.85 -18.45 -3.59
N SER A 189 -13.78 -18.90 -2.96
CA SER A 189 -12.49 -18.21 -2.95
C SER A 189 -11.60 -18.74 -4.07
N PHE A 190 -10.73 -17.87 -4.59
CA PHE A 190 -9.86 -18.18 -5.72
C PHE A 190 -8.39 -18.21 -5.33
N PRO A 191 -7.62 -19.19 -5.83
CA PRO A 191 -6.16 -19.16 -5.75
C PRO A 191 -5.52 -18.47 -6.98
N THR A 192 -6.31 -18.11 -8.00
CA THR A 192 -5.82 -17.59 -9.29
C THR A 192 -5.02 -16.32 -9.11
N VAL A 193 -3.94 -16.21 -9.89
CA VAL A 193 -3.14 -14.99 -10.04
C VAL A 193 -3.15 -14.59 -11.51
N ASP A 194 -3.54 -13.35 -11.78
CA ASP A 194 -3.40 -12.72 -13.09
C ASP A 194 -2.21 -11.77 -13.06
N ALA A 195 -1.36 -11.83 -14.07
CA ALA A 195 -0.18 -10.99 -14.23
C ALA A 195 -0.31 -10.15 -15.51
N TYR A 196 -0.16 -8.84 -15.39
CA TYR A 196 -0.13 -7.90 -16.50
C TYR A 196 1.28 -7.39 -16.72
N SER A 197 1.80 -7.53 -17.94
CA SER A 197 3.08 -6.95 -18.33
C SER A 197 2.99 -5.42 -18.46
N ALA A 198 4.14 -4.74 -18.61
CA ALA A 198 4.19 -3.30 -18.91
C ALA A 198 3.54 -2.91 -20.25
N SER A 199 3.25 -3.87 -21.15
CA SER A 199 2.47 -3.70 -22.37
C SER A 199 0.99 -4.10 -22.21
N LEU A 200 0.53 -4.30 -20.97
CA LEU A 200 -0.84 -4.69 -20.61
C LEU A 200 -1.28 -6.06 -21.17
N VAL A 201 -0.34 -6.93 -21.49
CA VAL A 201 -0.64 -8.31 -21.86
C VAL A 201 -0.83 -9.14 -20.60
N ARG A 202 -2.00 -9.80 -20.49
CA ARG A 202 -2.32 -10.69 -19.37
C ARG A 202 -1.72 -12.07 -19.55
N SER A 203 -1.22 -12.64 -18.45
CA SER A 203 -0.83 -14.05 -18.31
C SER A 203 -1.28 -14.57 -16.96
N THR A 204 -1.34 -15.89 -16.80
CA THR A 204 -1.72 -16.56 -15.56
C THR A 204 -0.54 -17.40 -15.07
N PRO A 205 0.28 -16.89 -14.14
CA PRO A 205 1.33 -17.68 -13.52
C PRO A 205 0.75 -18.76 -12.58
N ALA A 206 1.61 -19.53 -11.92
CA ALA A 206 1.17 -20.50 -10.92
C ALA A 206 0.25 -19.83 -9.88
N SER A 207 -0.86 -20.47 -9.54
CA SER A 207 -1.83 -19.99 -8.54
C SER A 207 -1.18 -19.84 -7.15
N LEU A 208 -1.80 -19.08 -6.24
CA LEU A 208 -1.50 -19.12 -4.80
C LEU A 208 -1.58 -20.56 -4.29
N SER A 209 -0.88 -20.86 -3.22
CA SER A 209 -0.89 -22.20 -2.60
C SER A 209 -2.26 -22.56 -2.01
N GLU A 210 -3.07 -21.55 -1.69
CA GLU A 210 -4.41 -21.67 -1.13
C GLU A 210 -5.37 -20.69 -1.80
N ALA A 211 -6.64 -21.08 -1.95
CA ALA A 211 -7.71 -20.18 -2.36
C ALA A 211 -8.09 -19.27 -1.18
N LYS A 212 -7.94 -17.95 -1.33
CA LYS A 212 -8.15 -17.01 -0.23
C LYS A 212 -8.55 -15.62 -0.70
N TYR A 213 -9.24 -14.88 0.18
CA TYR A 213 -9.63 -13.46 0.00
C TYR A 213 -9.32 -12.63 1.24
N GLY A 214 -9.39 -11.31 1.17
CA GLY A 214 -9.04 -10.43 2.30
C GLY A 214 -7.58 -10.54 2.71
N LEU A 215 -6.72 -10.93 1.78
CA LEU A 215 -5.27 -11.00 1.91
C LEU A 215 -4.67 -9.63 1.61
N ALA A 216 -3.42 -9.42 2.04
CA ALA A 216 -2.65 -8.25 1.67
C ALA A 216 -1.51 -8.61 0.73
N ALA A 217 -1.04 -7.63 -0.05
CA ALA A 217 0.11 -7.83 -0.93
C ALA A 217 1.05 -6.62 -0.93
N THR A 218 2.34 -6.89 -1.09
CA THR A 218 3.38 -5.87 -1.21
C THR A 218 4.62 -6.44 -1.87
N THR A 219 5.59 -5.59 -2.19
CA THR A 219 6.83 -5.97 -2.88
C THR A 219 8.04 -5.82 -1.97
N VAL A 220 9.00 -6.73 -2.07
CA VAL A 220 10.33 -6.59 -1.48
C VAL A 220 11.41 -7.11 -2.42
N GLY A 221 12.38 -6.27 -2.77
CA GLY A 221 13.41 -6.62 -3.76
C GLY A 221 12.77 -7.12 -5.06
N ASP A 222 13.13 -8.34 -5.47
CA ASP A 222 12.64 -8.98 -6.68
C ASP A 222 11.42 -9.89 -6.46
N PHE A 223 10.68 -9.70 -5.33
CA PHE A 223 9.55 -10.54 -4.97
C PHE A 223 8.28 -9.72 -4.71
N GLY A 224 7.16 -10.16 -5.30
CA GLY A 224 5.80 -9.75 -4.92
C GLY A 224 5.21 -10.79 -3.95
N LEU A 225 4.78 -10.37 -2.78
CA LEU A 225 4.28 -11.23 -1.71
C LEU A 225 2.77 -11.06 -1.53
N PHE A 226 2.09 -12.18 -1.30
CA PHE A 226 0.66 -12.26 -0.93
C PHE A 226 0.56 -12.99 0.41
N GLY A 227 0.02 -12.35 1.44
CA GLY A 227 0.01 -12.92 2.80
C GLY A 227 -1.34 -12.80 3.50
N GLY A 228 -1.66 -13.81 4.33
CA GLY A 228 -2.89 -13.86 5.10
C GLY A 228 -4.13 -14.13 4.24
N GLY A 229 -5.28 -13.68 4.72
CA GLY A 229 -6.59 -13.84 4.07
C GLY A 229 -7.43 -14.90 4.72
N ASN A 230 -8.63 -15.12 4.19
CA ASN A 230 -9.58 -16.18 4.58
C ASN A 230 -9.80 -17.18 3.45
N ASP A 231 -10.08 -18.41 3.78
CA ASP A 231 -10.63 -19.40 2.87
C ASP A 231 -12.15 -19.21 2.67
N ARG A 232 -12.79 -20.09 1.89
CA ARG A 232 -14.25 -20.08 1.65
C ARG A 232 -15.10 -20.36 2.89
N TYR A 233 -14.51 -20.87 3.97
CA TYR A 233 -15.18 -21.15 5.25
C TYR A 233 -14.95 -20.03 6.26
N HIS A 234 -14.34 -18.92 5.84
CA HIS A 234 -13.95 -17.77 6.68
C HIS A 234 -12.84 -18.09 7.70
N GLU A 235 -12.11 -19.19 7.51
CA GLU A 235 -10.96 -19.55 8.33
C GLU A 235 -9.74 -18.73 7.88
N ALA A 236 -9.11 -18.06 8.84
CA ALA A 236 -7.96 -17.22 8.55
C ALA A 236 -6.72 -18.06 8.21
N SER A 237 -5.92 -17.57 7.25
CA SER A 237 -4.66 -18.15 6.81
C SER A 237 -3.46 -17.37 7.32
N SER A 238 -2.36 -18.08 7.58
CA SER A 238 -1.04 -17.48 7.82
C SER A 238 -0.10 -17.63 6.61
N VAL A 239 -0.52 -18.32 5.56
CA VAL A 239 0.33 -18.62 4.39
C VAL A 239 0.74 -17.36 3.65
N VAL A 240 2.00 -17.35 3.22
CA VAL A 240 2.57 -16.32 2.34
C VAL A 240 3.05 -16.98 1.05
N ASP A 241 2.59 -16.47 -0.08
CA ASP A 241 3.09 -16.80 -1.40
C ASP A 241 3.97 -15.67 -1.93
N ALA A 242 5.13 -16.00 -2.50
CA ALA A 242 6.05 -15.05 -3.10
C ALA A 242 6.28 -15.38 -4.57
N TYR A 243 6.17 -14.37 -5.43
CA TYR A 243 6.44 -14.46 -6.87
C TYR A 243 7.70 -13.69 -7.21
N SER A 244 8.64 -14.35 -7.87
CA SER A 244 9.85 -13.69 -8.40
C SER A 244 9.51 -12.78 -9.60
N ALA A 245 10.48 -11.97 -10.02
CA ALA A 245 10.37 -11.15 -11.25
C ALA A 245 10.19 -11.99 -12.53
N THR A 246 10.41 -13.31 -12.49
CA THR A 246 10.14 -14.28 -13.56
C THR A 246 8.86 -15.06 -13.34
N LEU A 247 8.01 -14.62 -12.41
CA LEU A 247 6.71 -15.21 -12.05
C LEU A 247 6.78 -16.65 -11.50
N VAL A 248 7.93 -17.06 -10.97
CA VAL A 248 8.08 -18.33 -10.26
C VAL A 248 7.58 -18.15 -8.83
N ARG A 249 6.61 -18.99 -8.42
CA ARG A 249 6.03 -18.99 -7.07
C ARG A 249 6.92 -19.79 -6.10
N SER A 250 7.05 -19.26 -4.89
CA SER A 250 7.58 -19.95 -3.71
C SER A 250 6.71 -19.64 -2.49
N THR A 251 6.84 -20.44 -1.45
CA THR A 251 6.12 -20.26 -0.17
C THR A 251 7.15 -20.05 0.94
N PRO A 252 7.50 -18.81 1.29
CA PRO A 252 8.39 -18.53 2.40
C PRO A 252 7.73 -18.88 3.75
N THR A 253 8.47 -18.70 4.86
CA THR A 253 7.90 -18.87 6.21
C THR A 253 6.61 -18.10 6.35
N ALA A 254 5.55 -18.76 6.82
CA ALA A 254 4.22 -18.16 7.02
C ALA A 254 4.25 -16.95 7.98
N LEU A 255 3.19 -16.14 8.03
CA LEU A 255 2.97 -15.15 9.09
C LEU A 255 3.03 -15.83 10.46
N SER A 256 3.33 -15.08 11.51
CA SER A 256 3.41 -15.63 12.88
C SER A 256 2.06 -16.13 13.41
N GLU A 257 0.99 -15.67 12.83
CA GLU A 257 -0.40 -16.05 13.13
C GLU A 257 -1.30 -15.91 11.90
N ALA A 258 -2.38 -16.67 11.87
CA ALA A 258 -3.39 -16.59 10.82
C ALA A 258 -4.27 -15.34 10.99
N ARG A 259 -4.46 -14.57 9.93
CA ARG A 259 -5.21 -13.29 9.97
C ARG A 259 -5.63 -12.81 8.58
N ASN A 260 -6.71 -12.06 8.54
CA ASN A 260 -7.29 -11.45 7.34
C ASN A 260 -7.48 -9.94 7.52
N ASN A 261 -7.84 -9.23 6.46
CA ASN A 261 -8.07 -7.78 6.45
C ASN A 261 -6.89 -6.98 7.03
N LEU A 262 -5.70 -7.52 6.87
CA LEU A 262 -4.42 -6.91 7.22
C LEU A 262 -4.01 -5.91 6.14
N ALA A 263 -3.09 -5.02 6.47
CA ALA A 263 -2.48 -4.10 5.52
C ALA A 263 -1.02 -4.50 5.24
N ALA A 264 -0.51 -4.11 4.07
CA ALA A 264 0.89 -4.35 3.74
C ALA A 264 1.53 -3.14 3.04
N THR A 265 2.82 -2.94 3.32
CA THR A 265 3.65 -1.93 2.67
C THR A 265 5.12 -2.38 2.66
N SER A 266 5.99 -1.64 1.99
CA SER A 266 7.42 -1.94 1.96
C SER A 266 8.24 -0.77 2.49
N VAL A 267 9.36 -1.04 3.15
CA VAL A 267 10.30 -0.02 3.60
C VAL A 267 11.70 -0.59 3.78
N GLY A 268 12.72 0.10 3.29
CA GLY A 268 14.14 -0.20 3.60
C GLY A 268 14.59 -1.60 3.27
N GLY A 269 14.01 -2.25 2.27
CA GLY A 269 14.31 -3.65 1.90
C GLY A 269 13.51 -4.69 2.70
N TYR A 270 12.39 -4.28 3.30
CA TYR A 270 11.44 -5.16 3.97
C TYR A 270 10.03 -5.00 3.42
N ALA A 271 9.33 -6.12 3.23
CA ALA A 271 7.88 -6.18 3.09
C ALA A 271 7.26 -6.30 4.49
N LEU A 272 6.35 -5.42 4.85
CA LEU A 272 5.66 -5.43 6.15
C LEU A 272 4.21 -5.85 5.96
N PHE A 273 3.74 -6.78 6.79
CA PHE A 273 2.34 -7.18 6.93
C PHE A 273 1.91 -6.83 8.35
N GLY A 274 0.95 -5.93 8.51
CA GLY A 274 0.56 -5.39 9.81
C GLY A 274 -0.93 -5.52 10.10
N GLY A 275 -1.26 -5.82 11.37
CA GLY A 275 -2.63 -5.91 11.87
C GLY A 275 -3.43 -7.05 11.23
N GLY A 276 -4.71 -6.84 11.11
CA GLY A 276 -5.71 -7.82 10.69
C GLY A 276 -6.71 -8.07 11.82
N ASN A 277 -7.70 -8.90 11.59
CA ASN A 277 -8.74 -9.18 12.57
C ASN A 277 -8.15 -9.73 13.88
N GLY A 278 -8.28 -8.94 14.97
CA GLY A 278 -7.85 -9.31 16.32
C GLY A 278 -6.34 -9.33 16.53
N SER A 279 -5.56 -8.59 15.73
CA SER A 279 -4.10 -8.59 15.81
C SER A 279 -3.50 -7.19 15.68
N ASP A 280 -2.44 -6.95 16.46
CA ASP A 280 -1.51 -5.82 16.34
C ASP A 280 -0.15 -6.26 15.75
N THR A 281 0.01 -7.54 15.45
CA THR A 281 1.29 -8.12 15.01
C THR A 281 1.75 -7.55 13.68
N VAL A 282 3.07 -7.36 13.56
CA VAL A 282 3.73 -7.02 12.30
C VAL A 282 4.74 -8.10 11.95
N ASN A 283 4.65 -8.62 10.73
CA ASN A 283 5.67 -9.50 10.16
C ASN A 283 6.44 -8.75 9.07
N ALA A 284 7.75 -8.85 9.09
CA ALA A 284 8.65 -8.25 8.11
C ALA A 284 9.42 -9.34 7.35
N TYR A 285 9.42 -9.27 6.02
CA TYR A 285 10.19 -10.16 5.15
C TYR A 285 11.30 -9.38 4.48
N SER A 286 12.53 -9.86 4.61
CA SER A 286 13.70 -9.29 3.92
C SER A 286 13.68 -9.58 2.41
N THR A 287 14.59 -8.97 1.65
CA THR A 287 14.81 -9.27 0.23
C THR A 287 15.24 -10.72 -0.05
N THR A 288 15.61 -11.48 0.99
CA THR A 288 15.91 -12.93 0.92
C THR A 288 14.78 -13.79 1.49
N LEU A 289 13.58 -13.18 1.69
CA LEU A 289 12.36 -13.81 2.20
C LEU A 289 12.49 -14.38 3.62
N VAL A 290 13.46 -13.90 4.41
CA VAL A 290 13.60 -14.25 5.82
C VAL A 290 12.61 -13.41 6.63
N ARG A 291 11.72 -14.09 7.38
CA ARG A 291 10.74 -13.44 8.26
C ARG A 291 11.37 -12.99 9.58
N SER A 292 10.99 -11.80 10.03
CA SER A 292 11.19 -11.29 11.38
C SER A 292 9.90 -10.66 11.91
N THR A 293 9.82 -10.47 13.21
CA THR A 293 8.68 -9.83 13.89
C THR A 293 9.18 -8.57 14.59
N PRO A 294 9.10 -7.39 13.97
CA PRO A 294 9.41 -6.13 14.65
C PRO A 294 8.38 -5.81 15.74
N SER A 295 8.53 -4.65 16.40
CA SER A 295 7.51 -4.18 17.36
C SER A 295 6.13 -4.19 16.74
N VAL A 296 5.13 -4.61 17.49
CA VAL A 296 3.72 -4.62 17.07
C VAL A 296 3.18 -3.21 16.81
N LEU A 297 2.02 -3.09 16.16
CA LEU A 297 1.27 -1.82 16.07
C LEU A 297 0.93 -1.32 17.48
N SER A 298 0.59 -0.05 17.59
CA SER A 298 0.18 0.55 18.87
C SER A 298 -1.15 0.03 19.39
N GLU A 299 -1.97 -0.55 18.53
CA GLU A 299 -3.30 -1.10 18.83
C GLU A 299 -3.72 -2.14 17.75
N GLU A 300 -4.57 -3.09 18.14
CA GLU A 300 -5.18 -4.07 17.21
C GLU A 300 -6.10 -3.35 16.23
N ARG A 301 -5.88 -3.53 14.93
CA ARG A 301 -6.69 -2.87 13.88
C ARG A 301 -6.78 -3.71 12.62
N HIS A 302 -7.93 -3.63 11.95
CA HIS A 302 -8.16 -4.20 10.62
C HIS A 302 -8.70 -3.12 9.65
N ASN A 303 -8.73 -3.42 8.36
CA ASN A 303 -9.17 -2.49 7.31
C ASN A 303 -8.43 -1.14 7.36
N MET A 304 -7.15 -1.20 7.73
CA MET A 304 -6.21 -0.09 7.65
C MET A 304 -5.77 0.12 6.20
N ALA A 305 -5.29 1.32 5.90
CA ALA A 305 -4.49 1.54 4.72
C ALA A 305 -2.99 1.57 5.08
N ALA A 306 -2.15 1.23 4.10
CA ALA A 306 -0.71 1.31 4.28
C ALA A 306 -0.03 1.90 3.03
N THR A 307 1.03 2.68 3.24
CA THR A 307 1.83 3.27 2.17
C THR A 307 3.25 3.54 2.65
N THR A 308 4.13 3.90 1.72
CA THR A 308 5.52 4.26 2.03
C THR A 308 5.75 5.74 1.75
N VAL A 309 6.50 6.41 2.61
CA VAL A 309 6.99 7.77 2.34
C VAL A 309 8.44 7.89 2.78
N GLY A 310 9.35 8.19 1.84
CA GLY A 310 10.78 8.17 2.10
C GLY A 310 11.25 6.85 2.69
N ASP A 311 11.88 6.91 3.87
CA ASP A 311 12.41 5.75 4.59
C ASP A 311 11.42 5.20 5.64
N TYR A 312 10.12 5.44 5.48
CA TYR A 312 9.07 4.99 6.42
C TYR A 312 7.93 4.25 5.73
N GLY A 313 7.56 3.07 6.27
CA GLY A 313 6.31 2.38 5.97
C GLY A 313 5.25 2.75 7.00
N LEU A 314 4.09 3.20 6.54
CA LEU A 314 3.01 3.73 7.37
C LEU A 314 1.80 2.81 7.34
N PHE A 315 1.17 2.60 8.51
CA PHE A 315 -0.12 1.95 8.68
C PHE A 315 -1.08 2.95 9.34
N GLY A 316 -2.16 3.33 8.67
CA GLY A 316 -3.05 4.38 9.14
C GLY A 316 -4.52 3.99 9.20
N GLY A 317 -5.22 4.50 10.22
CA GLY A 317 -6.65 4.26 10.41
C GLY A 317 -6.98 2.82 10.78
N GLY A 318 -8.17 2.35 10.39
CA GLY A 318 -8.69 1.02 10.65
C GLY A 318 -9.75 0.98 11.73
N GLY A 319 -10.38 -0.17 11.91
CA GLY A 319 -11.40 -0.44 12.92
C GLY A 319 -10.96 -1.49 13.94
N PHE A 320 -11.70 -1.60 15.04
CA PHE A 320 -11.52 -2.59 16.09
C PHE A 320 -12.52 -3.74 15.92
N LEU A 321 -12.08 -4.99 16.10
CA LEU A 321 -12.86 -6.19 15.76
C LEU A 321 -14.18 -6.30 16.55
N ARG A 322 -14.24 -5.77 17.76
CA ARG A 322 -15.39 -5.93 18.69
C ARG A 322 -16.12 -4.65 19.00
N GLU A 323 -15.75 -3.56 18.34
CA GLU A 323 -16.28 -2.23 18.63
C GLU A 323 -16.68 -1.55 17.32
N THR A 324 -17.74 -0.76 17.37
CA THR A 324 -18.13 0.14 16.26
C THR A 324 -17.20 1.36 16.20
N GLN A 325 -15.99 1.24 16.73
CA GLN A 325 -15.02 2.32 16.84
C GLN A 325 -13.95 2.18 15.76
N PHE A 326 -13.42 3.31 15.38
CA PHE A 326 -12.37 3.46 14.40
C PHE A 326 -11.19 4.22 14.98
N SER A 327 -10.01 3.98 14.45
CA SER A 327 -8.78 4.64 14.84
C SER A 327 -8.40 5.76 13.86
N SER A 328 -7.77 6.81 14.39
CA SER A 328 -7.02 7.78 13.60
C SER A 328 -5.50 7.56 13.70
N THR A 329 -5.06 6.57 14.47
CA THR A 329 -3.64 6.31 14.73
C THR A 329 -2.88 5.96 13.43
N VAL A 330 -1.65 6.45 13.35
CA VAL A 330 -0.68 6.05 12.33
C VAL A 330 0.54 5.47 13.01
N ASP A 331 0.87 4.21 12.69
CA ASP A 331 2.13 3.59 13.05
C ASP A 331 3.11 3.69 11.88
N ALA A 332 4.32 4.13 12.16
CA ALA A 332 5.38 4.31 11.17
C ALA A 332 6.58 3.43 11.52
N TYR A 333 7.05 2.65 10.58
CA TYR A 333 8.26 1.83 10.69
C TYR A 333 9.36 2.41 9.82
N SER A 334 10.50 2.71 10.43
CA SER A 334 11.69 3.16 9.68
C SER A 334 12.30 2.01 8.85
N SER A 335 13.23 2.34 7.96
CA SER A 335 14.03 1.37 7.21
C SER A 335 14.86 0.40 8.08
N THR A 336 14.96 0.65 9.38
CA THR A 336 15.57 -0.25 10.39
C THR A 336 14.54 -0.93 11.26
N LEU A 337 13.27 -0.90 10.89
CA LEU A 337 12.12 -1.51 11.57
C LEU A 337 11.86 -0.96 12.99
N VAL A 338 12.28 0.26 13.25
CA VAL A 338 11.94 0.97 14.50
C VAL A 338 10.57 1.63 14.33
N ARG A 339 9.63 1.26 15.23
CA ARG A 339 8.28 1.85 15.23
C ARG A 339 8.26 3.22 15.90
N SER A 340 7.46 4.11 15.35
CA SER A 340 7.04 5.38 15.95
C SER A 340 5.57 5.65 15.63
N THR A 341 4.94 6.50 16.43
CA THR A 341 3.56 6.96 16.21
C THR A 341 3.59 8.46 15.93
N PRO A 342 3.62 8.88 14.66
CA PRO A 342 3.51 10.30 14.30
C PRO A 342 2.12 10.85 14.62
N THR A 343 1.87 12.13 14.31
CA THR A 343 0.51 12.70 14.38
C THR A 343 -0.46 11.82 13.59
N GLY A 344 -1.61 11.49 14.19
CA GLY A 344 -2.64 10.65 13.58
C GLY A 344 -3.35 11.33 12.40
N LEU A 345 -4.24 10.58 11.75
CA LEU A 345 -5.15 11.11 10.75
C LEU A 345 -6.11 12.14 11.37
N SER A 346 -6.63 13.04 10.58
CA SER A 346 -7.57 14.08 11.02
C SER A 346 -8.89 13.53 11.58
N PHE A 347 -9.29 12.32 11.16
CA PHE A 347 -10.50 11.64 11.63
C PHE A 347 -10.25 10.14 11.81
N SER A 348 -10.90 9.53 12.80
CA SER A 348 -10.95 8.07 13.00
C SER A 348 -11.80 7.44 11.90
N ARG A 349 -11.23 6.47 11.13
CA ARG A 349 -11.89 5.86 9.98
C ARG A 349 -11.22 4.57 9.53
N GLY A 350 -12.02 3.66 8.97
CA GLY A 350 -11.56 2.43 8.34
C GLY A 350 -11.99 2.36 6.87
N GLY A 351 -11.54 1.33 6.14
CA GLY A 351 -11.85 1.17 4.72
C GLY A 351 -11.33 2.30 3.82
N LEU A 352 -10.32 3.02 4.28
CA LEU A 352 -9.62 4.07 3.55
C LEU A 352 -8.59 3.46 2.59
N ALA A 353 -8.13 4.25 1.63
CA ALA A 353 -7.04 3.86 0.73
C ALA A 353 -5.81 4.75 0.92
N ALA A 354 -4.62 4.24 0.58
CA ALA A 354 -3.40 5.02 0.67
C ALA A 354 -2.48 4.76 -0.52
N THR A 355 -1.73 5.81 -0.91
CA THR A 355 -0.74 5.73 -1.97
C THR A 355 0.38 6.74 -1.74
N THR A 356 1.47 6.58 -2.46
CA THR A 356 2.60 7.51 -2.44
C THR A 356 2.62 8.32 -3.73
N VAL A 357 2.82 9.63 -3.63
CA VAL A 357 3.08 10.52 -4.76
C VAL A 357 4.22 11.47 -4.45
N GLY A 358 5.28 11.42 -5.23
CA GLY A 358 6.48 12.22 -4.97
C GLY A 358 7.04 11.96 -3.57
N ASN A 359 7.07 13.01 -2.73
CA ASN A 359 7.55 12.93 -1.35
C ASN A 359 6.42 12.78 -0.31
N TYR A 360 5.21 12.47 -0.76
CA TYR A 360 4.04 12.42 0.10
C TYR A 360 3.43 11.01 0.16
N GLY A 361 3.09 10.56 1.36
CA GLY A 361 2.19 9.43 1.61
C GLY A 361 0.79 9.98 1.88
N LEU A 362 -0.18 9.60 1.07
CA LEU A 362 -1.57 10.09 1.13
C LEU A 362 -2.48 9.01 1.69
N PHE A 363 -3.36 9.39 2.62
CA PHE A 363 -4.44 8.56 3.16
C PHE A 363 -5.77 9.23 2.84
N GLY A 364 -6.57 8.64 1.96
CA GLY A 364 -7.81 9.23 1.46
C GLY A 364 -9.06 8.46 1.86
N GLY A 365 -10.18 9.18 2.04
CA GLY A 365 -11.49 8.61 2.26
C GLY A 365 -11.64 7.80 3.55
N GLY A 366 -12.46 6.75 3.48
CA GLY A 366 -12.80 5.89 4.61
C GLY A 366 -14.17 6.21 5.20
N THR A 367 -14.57 5.41 6.18
CA THR A 367 -15.85 5.54 6.88
C THR A 367 -15.70 5.32 8.39
N ASN A 368 -16.64 5.86 9.16
CA ASN A 368 -16.86 5.51 10.57
C ASN A 368 -18.30 4.99 10.80
N TYR A 369 -18.95 4.44 9.76
CA TYR A 369 -20.34 4.04 9.63
C TYR A 369 -21.35 5.19 9.62
N ASN A 370 -21.08 6.32 10.30
CA ASN A 370 -21.97 7.49 10.31
C ASN A 370 -21.73 8.42 9.12
N ALA A 371 -20.52 8.38 8.53
CA ALA A 371 -20.11 9.23 7.42
C ALA A 371 -19.09 8.54 6.52
N TYR A 372 -19.11 8.89 5.24
CA TYR A 372 -18.05 8.63 4.28
C TYR A 372 -17.21 9.89 4.12
N TYR A 373 -15.91 9.78 4.35
CA TYR A 373 -15.02 10.94 4.37
C TYR A 373 -14.48 11.28 2.97
N ILE A 374 -14.41 12.59 2.68
CA ILE A 374 -13.70 13.13 1.51
C ILE A 374 -12.25 13.48 1.84
N THR A 375 -11.88 13.47 3.12
CA THR A 375 -10.60 13.98 3.61
C THR A 375 -9.41 13.15 3.09
N VAL A 376 -8.35 13.86 2.71
CA VAL A 376 -7.06 13.26 2.37
C VAL A 376 -6.00 13.85 3.29
N ASP A 377 -5.40 13.01 4.14
CA ASP A 377 -4.27 13.33 5.02
C ASP A 377 -2.96 13.02 4.32
N ALA A 378 -1.99 13.90 4.44
CA ALA A 378 -0.68 13.79 3.83
C ALA A 378 0.44 13.72 4.87
N TYR A 379 1.39 12.83 4.65
CA TYR A 379 2.64 12.71 5.40
C TYR A 379 3.82 12.94 4.47
N THR A 380 4.88 13.54 5.00
CA THR A 380 6.10 13.81 4.24
C THR A 380 7.34 13.55 5.10
N VAL A 381 8.49 13.46 4.47
CA VAL A 381 9.78 13.40 5.17
C VAL A 381 10.57 14.67 4.94
N ASP A 382 11.04 15.30 6.02
CA ASP A 382 11.88 16.48 5.94
C ASP A 382 13.19 16.15 5.23
N GLY A 383 13.49 16.88 4.16
CA GLY A 383 14.74 16.72 3.39
C GLY A 383 14.57 16.13 1.99
N GLY A 384 13.35 15.92 1.52
CA GLY A 384 12.98 15.57 0.15
C GLY A 384 12.71 16.84 -0.69
N GLY A 385 13.71 17.63 -1.01
CA GLY A 385 13.64 18.78 -1.90
C GLY A 385 14.96 18.90 -2.63
#